data_b706bb6b34b46f194a8eee75a09e83ad
#
_entry.id   b706bb6b34b46f194a8eee75a09e83ad
#
_cell.length_a   1.000
_cell.length_b   1.000
_cell.length_c   1.000
_cell.angle_alpha   90.00
_cell.angle_beta   90.00
_cell.angle_gamma   90.00
#
_symmetry.space_group_name_H-M   'P 1'
#
loop_
_entity.id
_entity.type
_entity.pdbx_description
1 polymer ?
#
loop_
_entity_poly.entity_id
_entity_poly.type
_entity_poly.pdbx_seq_one_letter_code
_entity_poly.pdbx_strand_id
1 'polypeptide(L)'
;MILIISSLLDRHARVVAHALARRGVPAFIGDVMEFGAGARLSARNGDLHWSRADGATANIAQTRAVWCRRNFTPNFDPAMSDPCDREFARRQWTEFLWGSVYALDVALVNDPYLQQAATKTLQLSEARKIGLRVPDTLITNQASAVLDFVERHRGRVIHKTLGTAMDQTLFTKRWDGRDAEALNCLDLAPMIFQEQVRGHREVRVTVVGEAIFAAEFDTCGKIDGRADVDAPYRVHDLPQEVVDRLQALMTRLGLAYATVDLRIDGEGDYLFLELNPQGQFLYVEIKTGLPITEAMADLLIGEDSEAHRSAHRMPADPPAALLAAPRGDTSRWSAGSRLAS
;
A
#
# COMPACT_ATOMS: atom_id res chain seq x y z
N MET A 1 -6.11 22.99 -5.52
CA MET A 1 -5.87 22.37 -4.20
C MET A 1 -5.49 20.92 -4.40
N ILE A 2 -4.63 20.36 -3.55
CA ILE A 2 -4.33 18.92 -3.51
C ILE A 2 -5.11 18.29 -2.35
N LEU A 3 -5.82 17.21 -2.61
CA LEU A 3 -6.46 16.41 -1.57
C LEU A 3 -5.52 15.27 -1.16
N ILE A 4 -5.25 15.14 0.14
CA ILE A 4 -4.46 14.04 0.71
C ILE A 4 -5.39 13.20 1.57
N ILE A 5 -5.71 12.00 1.12
CA ILE A 5 -6.53 11.05 1.89
C ILE A 5 -5.61 10.28 2.83
N SER A 6 -5.72 10.54 4.12
CA SER A 6 -4.85 9.96 5.15
C SER A 6 -5.43 10.21 6.55
N SER A 7 -4.57 10.48 7.51
CA SER A 7 -4.91 10.99 8.85
C SER A 7 -4.02 12.17 9.20
N LEU A 8 -4.51 13.06 10.05
CA LEU A 8 -3.70 14.15 10.63
C LEU A 8 -2.54 13.63 11.48
N LEU A 9 -2.58 12.39 11.92
CA LEU A 9 -1.50 11.71 12.63
C LEU A 9 -0.40 11.19 11.68
N ASP A 10 -0.67 11.08 10.37
CA ASP A 10 0.32 10.63 9.40
C ASP A 10 1.35 11.72 9.12
N ARG A 11 2.58 11.49 9.59
CA ARG A 11 3.69 12.42 9.41
C ARG A 11 4.01 12.66 7.92
N HIS A 12 3.86 11.64 7.05
CA HIS A 12 4.10 11.78 5.60
C HIS A 12 3.11 12.76 4.98
N ALA A 13 1.82 12.63 5.30
CA ALA A 13 0.78 13.54 4.82
C ALA A 13 1.07 14.98 5.23
N ARG A 14 1.47 15.19 6.48
CA ARG A 14 1.77 16.53 7.02
C ARG A 14 3.00 17.17 6.39
N VAL A 15 4.07 16.40 6.19
CA VAL A 15 5.33 16.92 5.62
C VAL A 15 5.12 17.28 4.14
N VAL A 16 4.43 16.43 3.37
CA VAL A 16 4.10 16.74 1.97
C VAL A 16 3.14 17.93 1.87
N ALA A 17 2.11 18.02 2.72
CA ALA A 17 1.22 19.18 2.76
C ALA A 17 2.00 20.48 3.06
N HIS A 18 2.99 20.42 3.95
CA HIS A 18 3.87 21.57 4.21
C HIS A 18 4.75 21.93 3.00
N ALA A 19 5.30 20.94 2.30
CA ALA A 19 6.08 21.18 1.08
C ALA A 19 5.24 21.81 -0.03
N LEU A 20 3.99 21.37 -0.20
CA LEU A 20 3.03 21.98 -1.11
C LEU A 20 2.71 23.45 -0.73
N ALA A 21 2.48 23.70 0.57
CA ALA A 21 2.20 25.05 1.06
C ALA A 21 3.37 26.03 0.81
N ARG A 22 4.63 25.58 0.99
CA ARG A 22 5.84 26.38 0.66
C ARG A 22 5.90 26.75 -0.83
N ARG A 23 5.27 25.97 -1.71
CA ARG A 23 5.16 26.22 -3.16
C ARG A 23 3.91 27.00 -3.52
N GLY A 24 3.15 27.51 -2.54
CA GLY A 24 1.91 28.25 -2.76
C GLY A 24 0.74 27.38 -3.20
N VAL A 25 0.84 26.06 -3.09
CA VAL A 25 -0.22 25.12 -3.46
C VAL A 25 -0.96 24.66 -2.20
N PRO A 26 -2.25 25.05 -2.05
CA PRO A 26 -3.03 24.61 -0.89
C PRO A 26 -3.26 23.10 -0.93
N ALA A 27 -3.14 22.47 0.24
CA ALA A 27 -3.44 21.06 0.45
C ALA A 27 -4.46 20.90 1.57
N PHE A 28 -5.38 19.94 1.41
CA PHE A 28 -6.32 19.54 2.44
C PHE A 28 -6.08 18.04 2.77
N ILE A 29 -5.79 17.77 4.05
CA ILE A 29 -5.70 16.40 4.54
C ILE A 29 -7.10 15.98 4.96
N GLY A 30 -7.72 15.10 4.18
CA GLY A 30 -8.97 14.43 4.52
C GLY A 30 -8.68 13.31 5.52
N ASP A 31 -9.03 13.52 6.79
CA ASP A 31 -8.79 12.53 7.84
C ASP A 31 -9.91 11.48 7.86
N VAL A 32 -9.59 10.29 7.32
CA VAL A 32 -10.56 9.19 7.24
C VAL A 32 -10.80 8.51 8.60
N MET A 33 -9.92 8.72 9.58
CA MET A 33 -10.14 8.20 10.94
C MET A 33 -11.27 8.93 11.66
N GLU A 34 -11.61 10.16 11.23
CA GLU A 34 -12.71 10.94 11.81
C GLU A 34 -14.09 10.54 11.25
N PHE A 35 -14.16 9.62 10.29
CA PHE A 35 -15.44 9.12 9.77
C PHE A 35 -16.23 8.42 10.89
N GLY A 36 -17.46 8.89 11.13
CA GLY A 36 -18.27 8.44 12.26
C GLY A 36 -17.89 9.06 13.62
N ALA A 37 -16.85 9.95 13.65
CA ALA A 37 -16.36 10.58 14.89
C ALA A 37 -16.21 12.10 14.78
N GLY A 38 -16.86 12.75 13.81
CA GLY A 38 -16.85 14.21 13.70
C GLY A 38 -16.66 14.77 12.29
N ALA A 39 -16.05 14.01 11.37
CA ALA A 39 -15.97 14.42 9.97
C ALA A 39 -17.36 14.48 9.33
N ARG A 40 -17.54 15.48 8.46
CA ARG A 40 -18.76 15.65 7.67
C ARG A 40 -18.41 15.77 6.21
N LEU A 41 -19.00 14.92 5.41
CA LEU A 41 -18.84 14.92 3.96
C LEU A 41 -20.22 15.04 3.32
N SER A 42 -20.39 15.97 2.39
CA SER A 42 -21.64 16.17 1.67
C SER A 42 -21.40 16.45 0.20
N ALA A 43 -22.18 15.79 -0.65
CA ALA A 43 -22.19 16.01 -2.09
C ALA A 43 -23.57 16.55 -2.52
N ARG A 44 -23.59 17.60 -3.33
CA ARG A 44 -24.82 18.16 -3.91
C ARG A 44 -24.53 18.85 -5.23
N ASN A 45 -25.15 18.38 -6.31
CA ASN A 45 -25.10 19.03 -7.63
C ASN A 45 -23.67 19.33 -8.15
N GLY A 46 -22.72 18.45 -7.88
CA GLY A 46 -21.31 18.63 -8.28
C GLY A 46 -20.43 19.31 -7.23
N ASP A 47 -21.00 19.94 -6.22
CA ASP A 47 -20.23 20.41 -5.06
C ASP A 47 -19.97 19.24 -4.10
N LEU A 48 -18.78 19.22 -3.53
CA LEU A 48 -18.36 18.19 -2.59
C LEU A 48 -17.59 18.85 -1.44
N HIS A 49 -18.22 18.95 -0.29
CA HIS A 49 -17.67 19.59 0.88
C HIS A 49 -17.22 18.56 1.92
N TRP A 50 -16.00 18.72 2.41
CA TRP A 50 -15.46 17.95 3.52
C TRP A 50 -15.12 18.89 4.68
N SER A 51 -15.71 18.64 5.84
CA SER A 51 -15.38 19.30 7.11
C SER A 51 -14.78 18.29 8.07
N ARG A 52 -13.62 18.60 8.64
CA ARG A 52 -12.98 17.80 9.68
C ARG A 52 -13.50 18.18 11.07
N ALA A 53 -13.22 17.34 12.06
CA ALA A 53 -13.61 17.57 13.45
C ALA A 53 -12.97 18.84 14.05
N ASP A 54 -11.79 19.28 13.57
CA ASP A 54 -11.11 20.50 14.00
C ASP A 54 -11.71 21.79 13.38
N GLY A 55 -12.77 21.65 12.59
CA GLY A 55 -13.48 22.77 11.94
C GLY A 55 -12.89 23.17 10.58
N ALA A 56 -11.77 22.62 10.15
CA ALA A 56 -11.24 22.89 8.80
C ALA A 56 -12.18 22.34 7.73
N THR A 57 -12.43 23.12 6.70
CA THR A 57 -13.35 22.78 5.60
C THR A 57 -12.71 22.98 4.24
N ALA A 58 -13.10 22.15 3.29
CA ALA A 58 -12.70 22.31 1.89
C ALA A 58 -13.83 21.91 0.94
N ASN A 59 -13.96 22.63 -0.18
CA ASN A 59 -14.70 22.13 -1.33
C ASN A 59 -13.76 21.27 -2.16
N ILE A 60 -13.89 19.96 -2.04
CA ILE A 60 -12.99 19.01 -2.71
C ILE A 60 -13.31 18.85 -4.21
N ALA A 61 -14.42 19.40 -4.70
CA ALA A 61 -14.66 19.50 -6.13
C ALA A 61 -13.62 20.39 -6.86
N GLN A 62 -12.89 21.22 -6.10
CA GLN A 62 -11.80 22.06 -6.62
C GLN A 62 -10.43 21.38 -6.55
N THR A 63 -10.40 20.08 -6.31
CA THR A 63 -9.17 19.29 -6.26
C THR A 63 -8.57 19.17 -7.67
N ARG A 64 -7.24 19.24 -7.76
CA ARG A 64 -6.46 19.07 -9.00
C ARG A 64 -5.79 17.71 -9.07
N ALA A 65 -5.40 17.16 -7.91
CA ALA A 65 -4.86 15.82 -7.77
C ALA A 65 -5.19 15.28 -6.37
N VAL A 66 -5.26 13.97 -6.25
CA VAL A 66 -5.51 13.27 -4.97
C VAL A 66 -4.33 12.36 -4.66
N TRP A 67 -3.76 12.52 -3.47
CA TRP A 67 -2.85 11.54 -2.94
C TRP A 67 -3.59 10.56 -2.02
N CYS A 68 -3.84 9.34 -2.51
CA CYS A 68 -4.44 8.26 -1.73
C CYS A 68 -3.36 7.62 -0.84
N ARG A 69 -2.93 8.38 0.19
CA ARG A 69 -1.76 8.04 0.98
C ARG A 69 -1.99 6.83 1.87
N ARG A 70 -3.16 6.74 2.53
CA ARG A 70 -3.44 5.62 3.41
C ARG A 70 -4.93 5.48 3.72
N ASN A 71 -5.42 4.26 3.64
CA ASN A 71 -6.77 3.90 4.08
C ASN A 71 -6.68 3.44 5.53
N PHE A 72 -7.07 4.32 6.46
CA PHE A 72 -7.23 3.95 7.86
C PHE A 72 -8.64 3.43 8.10
N THR A 73 -8.79 2.60 9.12
CA THR A 73 -10.11 2.23 9.61
C THR A 73 -10.72 3.42 10.36
N PRO A 74 -11.97 3.81 10.07
CA PRO A 74 -12.66 4.86 10.81
C PRO A 74 -12.74 4.55 12.32
N ASN A 75 -12.58 5.57 13.14
CA ASN A 75 -12.77 5.48 14.59
C ASN A 75 -14.24 5.67 14.92
N PHE A 76 -15.04 4.62 14.80
CA PHE A 76 -16.43 4.69 15.19
C PHE A 76 -16.60 4.81 16.71
N ASP A 77 -17.68 5.51 17.13
CA ASP A 77 -18.05 5.62 18.54
C ASP A 77 -18.06 4.22 19.20
N PRO A 78 -17.39 4.04 20.35
CA PRO A 78 -17.44 2.79 21.10
C PRO A 78 -18.86 2.31 21.43
N ALA A 79 -19.84 3.22 21.52
CA ALA A 79 -21.25 2.88 21.70
C ALA A 79 -21.83 2.08 20.52
N MET A 80 -21.24 2.19 19.32
CA MET A 80 -21.55 1.32 18.18
C MET A 80 -20.87 -0.04 18.41
N SER A 81 -21.44 -0.87 19.26
CA SER A 81 -20.84 -2.14 19.69
C SER A 81 -21.14 -3.31 18.75
N ASP A 82 -22.22 -3.22 17.96
CA ASP A 82 -22.59 -4.28 17.01
C ASP A 82 -21.62 -4.32 15.83
N PRO A 83 -20.96 -5.45 15.55
CA PRO A 83 -20.08 -5.59 14.41
C PRO A 83 -20.78 -5.37 13.05
N CYS A 84 -22.06 -5.71 12.93
CA CYS A 84 -22.84 -5.51 11.70
C CYS A 84 -23.07 -4.01 11.43
N ASP A 85 -23.40 -3.24 12.48
CA ASP A 85 -23.57 -1.79 12.35
C ASP A 85 -22.26 -1.10 11.98
N ARG A 86 -21.14 -1.51 12.59
CA ARG A 86 -19.82 -1.01 12.23
C ARG A 86 -19.44 -1.32 10.79
N GLU A 87 -19.70 -2.53 10.34
CA GLU A 87 -19.42 -2.94 8.96
C GLU A 87 -20.30 -2.18 7.96
N PHE A 88 -21.59 -1.99 8.28
CA PHE A 88 -22.50 -1.17 7.49
C PHE A 88 -21.99 0.28 7.38
N ALA A 89 -21.69 0.91 8.49
CA ALA A 89 -21.17 2.29 8.52
C ALA A 89 -19.85 2.40 7.74
N ARG A 90 -18.93 1.46 7.93
CA ARG A 90 -17.66 1.40 7.19
C ARG A 90 -17.90 1.35 5.68
N ARG A 91 -18.83 0.52 5.22
CA ARG A 91 -19.18 0.42 3.80
C ARG A 91 -19.76 1.72 3.26
N GLN A 92 -20.71 2.34 3.99
CA GLN A 92 -21.30 3.61 3.55
C GLN A 92 -20.23 4.70 3.38
N TRP A 93 -19.30 4.84 4.34
CA TRP A 93 -18.21 5.79 4.24
C TRP A 93 -17.25 5.45 3.09
N THR A 94 -16.94 4.18 2.87
CA THR A 94 -16.06 3.73 1.78
C THR A 94 -16.68 4.03 0.41
N GLU A 95 -17.92 3.67 0.19
CA GLU A 95 -18.65 3.93 -1.06
C GLU A 95 -18.76 5.44 -1.33
N PHE A 96 -19.11 6.21 -0.30
CA PHE A 96 -19.25 7.66 -0.45
C PHE A 96 -17.90 8.32 -0.78
N LEU A 97 -16.84 7.98 -0.06
CA LEU A 97 -15.51 8.54 -0.28
C LEU A 97 -15.00 8.23 -1.67
N TRP A 98 -14.92 6.93 -2.03
CA TRP A 98 -14.31 6.55 -3.30
C TRP A 98 -15.19 6.91 -4.49
N GLY A 99 -16.50 6.76 -4.38
CA GLY A 99 -17.42 7.27 -5.41
C GLY A 99 -17.24 8.77 -5.67
N SER A 100 -17.06 9.55 -4.61
CA SER A 100 -16.80 10.99 -4.71
C SER A 100 -15.43 11.30 -5.32
N VAL A 101 -14.38 10.57 -4.93
CA VAL A 101 -13.02 10.75 -5.45
C VAL A 101 -12.95 10.42 -6.93
N TYR A 102 -13.54 9.30 -7.36
CA TYR A 102 -13.56 8.93 -8.79
C TYR A 102 -14.39 9.90 -9.62
N ALA A 103 -15.42 10.54 -9.04
CA ALA A 103 -16.20 11.55 -9.74
C ALA A 103 -15.45 12.87 -9.98
N LEU A 104 -14.29 13.09 -9.34
CA LEU A 104 -13.49 14.31 -9.56
C LEU A 104 -12.77 14.33 -10.91
N ASP A 105 -12.58 13.17 -11.56
CA ASP A 105 -11.84 13.04 -12.84
C ASP A 105 -10.47 13.73 -12.81
N VAL A 106 -9.71 13.48 -11.74
CA VAL A 106 -8.38 14.05 -11.51
C VAL A 106 -7.35 12.93 -11.32
N ALA A 107 -6.07 13.28 -11.40
CA ALA A 107 -4.98 12.34 -11.18
C ALA A 107 -5.02 11.78 -9.73
N LEU A 108 -4.87 10.45 -9.63
CA LEU A 108 -4.82 9.74 -8.36
C LEU A 108 -3.41 9.17 -8.13
N VAL A 109 -2.79 9.53 -7.04
CA VAL A 109 -1.49 8.99 -6.60
C VAL A 109 -1.68 8.20 -5.31
N ASN A 110 -1.78 6.88 -5.34
CA ASN A 110 -2.15 6.02 -6.47
C ASN A 110 -3.66 5.82 -6.50
N ASP A 111 -4.15 5.26 -7.61
CA ASP A 111 -5.51 4.73 -7.65
C ASP A 111 -5.71 3.67 -6.56
N PRO A 112 -6.74 3.78 -5.68
CA PRO A 112 -6.98 2.83 -4.60
C PRO A 112 -7.22 1.39 -5.07
N TYR A 113 -7.87 1.20 -6.23
CA TYR A 113 -8.06 -0.14 -6.80
C TYR A 113 -6.74 -0.76 -7.23
N LEU A 114 -5.87 0.02 -7.89
CA LEU A 114 -4.56 -0.46 -8.31
C LEU A 114 -3.66 -0.74 -7.12
N GLN A 115 -3.73 0.09 -6.06
CA GLN A 115 -3.05 -0.21 -4.79
C GLN A 115 -3.50 -1.55 -4.20
N GLN A 116 -4.79 -1.82 -4.20
CA GLN A 116 -5.36 -3.06 -3.67
C GLN A 116 -5.05 -4.26 -4.57
N ALA A 117 -5.09 -4.07 -5.89
CA ALA A 117 -4.78 -5.11 -6.87
C ALA A 117 -3.30 -5.51 -6.85
N ALA A 118 -2.40 -4.62 -6.44
CA ALA A 118 -0.96 -4.88 -6.34
C ALA A 118 -0.63 -5.85 -5.19
N THR A 119 -1.27 -7.03 -5.17
CA THR A 119 -1.03 -8.09 -4.20
C THR A 119 0.35 -8.70 -4.37
N LYS A 120 0.92 -9.29 -3.30
CA LYS A 120 2.24 -9.94 -3.35
C LYS A 120 2.34 -10.98 -4.47
N THR A 121 1.28 -11.74 -4.72
CA THR A 121 1.22 -12.73 -5.80
C THR A 121 1.37 -12.07 -7.16
N LEU A 122 0.62 -10.98 -7.41
CA LEU A 122 0.72 -10.24 -8.68
C LEU A 122 2.09 -9.59 -8.82
N GLN A 123 2.60 -8.93 -7.78
CA GLN A 123 3.92 -8.29 -7.78
C GLN A 123 5.03 -9.26 -8.18
N LEU A 124 5.10 -10.43 -7.56
CA LEU A 124 6.09 -11.45 -7.86
C LEU A 124 5.96 -11.99 -9.28
N SER A 125 4.73 -12.14 -9.78
CA SER A 125 4.47 -12.56 -11.17
C SER A 125 4.95 -11.52 -12.16
N GLU A 126 4.57 -10.25 -11.98
CA GLU A 126 4.95 -9.17 -12.89
C GLU A 126 6.45 -8.88 -12.83
N ALA A 127 7.07 -8.93 -11.63
CA ALA A 127 8.51 -8.80 -11.49
C ALA A 127 9.29 -9.85 -12.31
N ARG A 128 8.86 -11.11 -12.28
CA ARG A 128 9.46 -12.17 -13.12
C ARG A 128 9.31 -11.90 -14.61
N LYS A 129 8.13 -11.46 -15.06
CA LYS A 129 7.86 -11.19 -16.49
C LYS A 129 8.75 -10.11 -17.09
N ILE A 130 9.15 -9.13 -16.26
CA ILE A 130 10.05 -8.04 -16.69
C ILE A 130 11.53 -8.34 -16.41
N GLY A 131 11.86 -9.55 -15.96
CA GLY A 131 13.24 -10.00 -15.76
C GLY A 131 13.87 -9.58 -14.43
N LEU A 132 13.11 -9.08 -13.45
CA LEU A 132 13.61 -8.95 -12.08
C LEU A 132 13.84 -10.34 -11.49
N ARG A 133 14.99 -10.54 -10.85
CA ARG A 133 15.23 -11.75 -10.07
C ARG A 133 14.32 -11.75 -8.85
N VAL A 134 13.66 -12.85 -8.62
CA VAL A 134 12.74 -13.05 -7.50
C VAL A 134 13.15 -14.33 -6.80
N PRO A 135 13.25 -14.38 -5.48
CA PRO A 135 13.54 -15.61 -4.75
C PRO A 135 12.57 -16.74 -5.13
N ASP A 136 13.03 -17.99 -5.12
CA ASP A 136 12.12 -19.13 -5.33
C ASP A 136 10.99 -19.06 -4.30
N THR A 137 9.74 -19.13 -4.76
CA THR A 137 8.58 -18.81 -3.96
C THR A 137 7.47 -19.82 -4.20
N LEU A 138 6.99 -20.40 -3.13
CA LEU A 138 5.81 -21.26 -3.07
C LEU A 138 4.70 -20.52 -2.30
N ILE A 139 3.52 -20.40 -2.90
CA ILE A 139 2.32 -19.91 -2.22
C ILE A 139 1.33 -21.07 -2.20
N THR A 140 1.00 -21.55 -1.01
CA THR A 140 0.21 -22.78 -0.88
C THR A 140 -0.54 -22.84 0.45
N ASN A 141 -1.58 -23.67 0.47
CA ASN A 141 -2.23 -24.18 1.67
C ASN A 141 -2.05 -25.72 1.84
N GLN A 142 -1.09 -26.31 1.11
CA GLN A 142 -0.82 -27.76 1.15
C GLN A 142 0.46 -28.05 1.94
N ALA A 143 0.33 -28.71 3.08
CA ALA A 143 1.45 -29.03 3.98
C ALA A 143 2.54 -29.87 3.29
N SER A 144 2.17 -30.86 2.46
CA SER A 144 3.14 -31.69 1.74
C SER A 144 4.01 -30.87 0.78
N ALA A 145 3.41 -29.93 0.05
CA ALA A 145 4.15 -29.06 -0.85
C ALA A 145 5.15 -28.15 -0.10
N VAL A 146 4.84 -27.75 1.15
CA VAL A 146 5.77 -27.01 1.99
C VAL A 146 6.96 -27.87 2.40
N LEU A 147 6.72 -29.12 2.81
CA LEU A 147 7.79 -30.03 3.21
C LEU A 147 8.75 -30.32 2.06
N ASP A 148 8.21 -30.56 0.86
CA ASP A 148 9.02 -30.75 -0.35
C ASP A 148 9.84 -29.50 -0.70
N PHE A 149 9.27 -28.32 -0.52
CA PHE A 149 9.94 -27.05 -0.73
C PHE A 149 11.08 -26.83 0.28
N VAL A 150 10.82 -27.12 1.55
CA VAL A 150 11.82 -27.02 2.63
C VAL A 150 12.98 -27.98 2.39
N GLU A 151 12.72 -29.21 1.98
CA GLU A 151 13.74 -30.20 1.65
C GLU A 151 14.61 -29.73 0.47
N ARG A 152 13.98 -29.26 -0.61
CA ARG A 152 14.66 -28.72 -1.81
C ARG A 152 15.63 -27.60 -1.43
N HIS A 153 15.23 -26.70 -0.54
CA HIS A 153 16.06 -25.60 -0.08
C HIS A 153 16.92 -25.93 1.14
N ARG A 154 16.99 -27.21 1.56
CA ARG A 154 17.80 -27.67 2.70
C ARG A 154 17.50 -26.89 4.00
N GLY A 155 16.24 -26.66 4.28
CA GLY A 155 15.77 -25.91 5.43
C GLY A 155 15.97 -24.38 5.37
N ARG A 156 16.58 -23.84 4.31
CA ARG A 156 16.77 -22.40 4.14
C ARG A 156 15.54 -21.75 3.52
N VAL A 157 14.50 -21.68 4.29
CA VAL A 157 13.19 -21.15 3.90
C VAL A 157 12.75 -20.12 4.92
N ILE A 158 12.08 -19.08 4.45
CA ILE A 158 11.33 -18.14 5.26
C ILE A 158 9.85 -18.27 4.93
N HIS A 159 9.01 -17.88 5.86
CA HIS A 159 7.57 -17.80 5.62
C HIS A 159 7.00 -16.46 6.05
N LYS A 160 5.97 -16.03 5.34
CA LYS A 160 5.27 -14.76 5.58
C LYS A 160 3.83 -14.85 5.13
N THR A 161 3.00 -13.95 5.63
CA THR A 161 1.59 -13.84 5.22
C THR A 161 1.44 -13.15 3.86
N LEU A 162 0.37 -13.47 3.15
CA LEU A 162 -0.04 -12.78 1.93
C LEU A 162 -0.50 -11.35 2.22
N GLY A 163 -1.35 -11.19 3.22
CA GLY A 163 -1.87 -9.91 3.68
C GLY A 163 -1.38 -9.55 5.09
N THR A 164 -1.81 -8.39 5.57
CA THR A 164 -1.63 -7.96 6.96
C THR A 164 -2.83 -8.39 7.80
N ALA A 165 -2.59 -8.88 9.02
CA ALA A 165 -3.67 -9.05 9.99
C ALA A 165 -4.13 -7.67 10.51
N MET A 166 -5.40 -7.56 10.87
CA MET A 166 -6.09 -6.28 11.10
C MET A 166 -5.39 -5.32 12.08
N ASP A 167 -4.60 -5.75 13.03
CA ASP A 167 -3.90 -4.86 13.98
C ASP A 167 -2.49 -5.35 14.35
N GLN A 168 -1.94 -6.29 13.60
CA GLN A 168 -0.63 -6.86 13.91
C GLN A 168 0.32 -6.78 12.73
N THR A 169 1.50 -6.23 12.95
CA THR A 169 2.62 -6.37 12.02
C THR A 169 3.16 -7.80 12.14
N LEU A 170 2.88 -8.62 11.13
CA LEU A 170 3.43 -9.96 11.05
C LEU A 170 4.78 -9.90 10.33
N PHE A 171 5.84 -10.21 11.06
CA PHE A 171 7.19 -10.25 10.53
C PHE A 171 7.45 -11.55 9.75
N THR A 172 8.35 -11.45 8.79
CA THR A 172 8.92 -12.62 8.12
C THR A 172 9.68 -13.48 9.14
N LYS A 173 9.41 -14.78 9.14
CA LYS A 173 10.08 -15.74 10.04
C LYS A 173 10.91 -16.74 9.25
N ARG A 174 12.01 -17.21 9.86
CA ARG A 174 12.75 -18.35 9.34
C ARG A 174 11.99 -19.63 9.64
N TRP A 175 11.99 -20.56 8.70
CA TRP A 175 11.49 -21.89 8.93
C TRP A 175 12.30 -22.55 10.05
N ASP A 176 11.58 -23.13 11.01
CA ASP A 176 12.12 -23.93 12.12
C ASP A 176 11.41 -25.29 12.07
N GLY A 177 12.08 -26.37 12.45
CA GLY A 177 11.45 -27.71 12.48
C GLY A 177 10.16 -27.78 13.32
N ARG A 178 10.00 -26.88 14.29
CA ARG A 178 8.77 -26.76 15.11
C ARG A 178 7.59 -26.20 14.30
N ASP A 179 7.84 -25.51 13.20
CA ASP A 179 6.80 -24.96 12.34
C ASP A 179 6.02 -26.06 11.61
N ALA A 180 6.55 -27.29 11.57
CA ALA A 180 5.86 -28.43 10.98
C ALA A 180 4.51 -28.74 11.66
N GLU A 181 4.39 -28.49 12.96
CA GLU A 181 3.11 -28.65 13.69
C GLU A 181 2.08 -27.59 13.24
N ALA A 182 2.54 -26.38 12.93
CA ALA A 182 1.67 -25.30 12.45
C ALA A 182 1.10 -25.58 11.06
N LEU A 183 1.72 -26.49 10.28
CA LEU A 183 1.18 -26.90 8.97
C LEU A 183 -0.17 -27.60 9.06
N ASN A 184 -0.55 -28.13 10.24
CA ASN A 184 -1.86 -28.73 10.47
C ASN A 184 -3.03 -27.73 10.30
N CYS A 185 -2.75 -26.42 10.34
CA CYS A 185 -3.74 -25.38 10.14
C CYS A 185 -3.58 -24.66 8.78
N LEU A 186 -2.64 -25.11 7.93
CA LEU A 186 -2.33 -24.43 6.68
C LEU A 186 -3.47 -24.49 5.66
N ASP A 187 -4.29 -25.53 5.71
CA ASP A 187 -5.48 -25.69 4.89
C ASP A 187 -6.52 -24.58 5.11
N LEU A 188 -6.51 -23.94 6.28
CA LEU A 188 -7.42 -22.83 6.60
C LEU A 188 -7.03 -21.54 5.89
N ALA A 189 -5.75 -21.33 5.58
CA ALA A 189 -5.28 -20.10 4.92
C ALA A 189 -3.94 -20.32 4.20
N PRO A 190 -3.82 -19.90 2.92
CA PRO A 190 -2.55 -20.01 2.21
C PRO A 190 -1.51 -19.04 2.77
N MET A 191 -0.24 -19.46 2.72
CA MET A 191 0.91 -18.67 3.13
C MET A 191 1.98 -18.63 2.03
N ILE A 192 2.91 -17.71 2.15
CA ILE A 192 4.10 -17.59 1.31
C ILE A 192 5.25 -18.31 2.02
N PHE A 193 5.88 -19.25 1.31
CA PHE A 193 7.16 -19.85 1.65
C PHE A 193 8.16 -19.42 0.58
N GLN A 194 9.35 -19.00 0.98
CA GLN A 194 10.31 -18.41 0.06
C GLN A 194 11.71 -18.85 0.45
N GLU A 195 12.59 -19.08 -0.53
CA GLU A 195 13.98 -19.34 -0.22
C GLU A 195 14.58 -18.19 0.58
N GLN A 196 15.38 -18.51 1.57
CA GLN A 196 16.12 -17.50 2.30
C GLN A 196 17.30 -17.03 1.45
N VAL A 197 17.18 -15.82 0.90
CA VAL A 197 18.25 -15.17 0.13
C VAL A 197 19.49 -15.01 1.01
N ARG A 198 20.64 -15.39 0.50
CA ARG A 198 21.94 -15.15 1.15
C ARG A 198 22.30 -13.68 1.00
N GLY A 199 23.02 -13.15 1.98
CA GLY A 199 23.39 -11.74 2.03
C GLY A 199 22.59 -10.97 3.08
N HIS A 200 23.13 -9.84 3.49
CA HIS A 200 22.57 -9.00 4.57
C HIS A 200 22.39 -7.55 4.13
N ARG A 201 22.68 -7.24 2.87
CA ARG A 201 22.45 -5.90 2.31
C ARG A 201 21.05 -5.80 1.73
N GLU A 202 20.26 -4.88 2.23
CA GLU A 202 18.97 -4.52 1.65
C GLU A 202 19.01 -3.12 1.08
N VAL A 203 18.25 -2.93 0.01
CA VAL A 203 18.05 -1.62 -0.60
C VAL A 203 16.57 -1.27 -0.54
N ARG A 204 16.28 -0.20 0.18
CA ARG A 204 14.96 0.43 0.18
C ARG A 204 14.91 1.43 -0.95
N VAL A 205 14.09 1.16 -1.95
CA VAL A 205 13.86 2.05 -3.08
C VAL A 205 12.54 2.77 -2.90
N THR A 206 12.50 4.08 -3.14
CA THR A 206 11.27 4.86 -3.23
C THR A 206 11.13 5.37 -4.65
N VAL A 207 10.04 5.00 -5.30
CA VAL A 207 9.70 5.46 -6.65
C VAL A 207 8.62 6.52 -6.55
N VAL A 208 8.82 7.67 -7.17
CA VAL A 208 7.92 8.82 -7.17
C VAL A 208 7.84 9.34 -8.61
N GLY A 209 6.80 8.93 -9.35
CA GLY A 209 6.75 9.15 -10.80
C GLY A 209 7.96 8.52 -11.50
N GLU A 210 8.73 9.33 -12.21
CA GLU A 210 9.98 8.89 -12.86
C GLU A 210 11.20 8.93 -11.93
N ALA A 211 11.10 9.61 -10.77
CA ALA A 211 12.21 9.71 -9.84
C ALA A 211 12.36 8.44 -9.00
N ILE A 212 13.60 7.99 -8.85
CA ILE A 212 13.96 6.84 -8.02
C ILE A 212 14.99 7.26 -6.97
N PHE A 213 14.70 6.93 -5.74
CA PHE A 213 15.56 7.16 -4.58
C PHE A 213 15.87 5.82 -3.92
N ALA A 214 17.13 5.47 -3.82
CA ALA A 214 17.55 4.23 -3.21
C ALA A 214 18.47 4.46 -2.01
N ALA A 215 18.23 3.69 -0.96
CA ALA A 215 19.03 3.70 0.25
C ALA A 215 19.32 2.28 0.70
N GLU A 216 20.60 1.99 0.92
CA GLU A 216 21.09 0.69 1.37
C GLU A 216 21.26 0.67 2.89
N PHE A 217 21.00 -0.47 3.49
CA PHE A 217 21.33 -0.75 4.89
C PHE A 217 21.71 -2.22 5.08
N ASP A 218 22.46 -2.49 6.15
CA ASP A 218 22.82 -3.85 6.54
C ASP A 218 21.78 -4.37 7.54
N THR A 219 21.22 -5.54 7.27
CA THR A 219 20.25 -6.20 8.16
C THR A 219 20.91 -6.87 9.37
N CYS A 220 22.24 -6.89 9.44
CA CYS A 220 23.02 -7.57 10.49
C CYS A 220 22.59 -9.05 10.67
N GLY A 221 22.25 -9.72 9.55
CA GLY A 221 21.79 -11.10 9.54
C GLY A 221 20.34 -11.31 10.00
N LYS A 222 19.60 -10.24 10.29
CA LYS A 222 18.15 -10.30 10.53
C LYS A 222 17.42 -10.64 9.24
N ILE A 223 16.36 -11.42 9.36
CA ILE A 223 15.54 -11.83 8.19
C ILE A 223 14.66 -10.69 7.72
N ASP A 224 14.14 -9.91 8.66
CA ASP A 224 13.29 -8.76 8.38
C ASP A 224 14.02 -7.50 8.86
N GLY A 225 14.50 -6.70 7.90
CA GLY A 225 15.24 -5.46 8.16
C GLY A 225 14.40 -4.39 8.86
N ARG A 226 13.08 -4.49 8.81
CA ARG A 226 12.16 -3.57 9.52
C ARG A 226 12.28 -3.67 11.04
N ALA A 227 12.86 -4.75 11.55
CA ALA A 227 13.11 -4.93 12.98
C ALA A 227 14.25 -4.05 13.52
N ASP A 228 14.98 -3.34 12.64
CA ASP A 228 16.10 -2.47 13.04
C ASP A 228 15.82 -1.01 12.67
N VAL A 229 15.13 -0.31 13.57
CA VAL A 229 14.82 1.12 13.41
C VAL A 229 16.07 1.99 13.39
N ASP A 230 17.17 1.53 13.99
CA ASP A 230 18.42 2.30 14.15
C ASP A 230 19.45 1.98 13.06
N ALA A 231 19.19 1.04 12.17
CA ALA A 231 20.10 0.70 11.09
C ALA A 231 20.55 1.96 10.32
N PRO A 232 21.86 2.14 10.08
CA PRO A 232 22.35 3.25 9.28
C PRO A 232 22.00 3.04 7.82
N TYR A 233 21.26 4.00 7.23
CA TYR A 233 20.97 4.02 5.81
C TYR A 233 21.99 4.87 5.07
N ARG A 234 22.40 4.44 3.88
CA ARG A 234 23.28 5.15 2.98
C ARG A 234 22.62 5.31 1.62
N VAL A 235 22.84 6.45 0.97
CA VAL A 235 22.42 6.60 -0.44
C VAL A 235 23.06 5.49 -1.25
N HIS A 236 22.28 4.90 -2.15
CA HIS A 236 22.70 3.79 -2.98
C HIS A 236 22.41 4.08 -4.45
N ASP A 237 23.42 3.89 -5.31
CA ASP A 237 23.26 4.03 -6.74
C ASP A 237 22.86 2.68 -7.35
N LEU A 238 21.62 2.62 -7.86
CA LEU A 238 21.13 1.42 -8.53
C LEU A 238 21.72 1.30 -9.94
N PRO A 239 22.06 0.09 -10.40
CA PRO A 239 22.33 -0.14 -11.81
C PRO A 239 21.16 0.27 -12.70
N GLN A 240 21.44 0.89 -13.85
CA GLN A 240 20.40 1.37 -14.76
C GLN A 240 19.39 0.28 -15.16
N GLU A 241 19.86 -0.93 -15.37
CA GLU A 241 19.01 -2.08 -15.68
C GLU A 241 17.97 -2.37 -14.57
N VAL A 242 18.35 -2.20 -13.30
CA VAL A 242 17.43 -2.36 -12.18
C VAL A 242 16.43 -1.21 -12.15
N VAL A 243 16.88 0.02 -12.38
CA VAL A 243 16.02 1.22 -12.51
C VAL A 243 14.96 1.00 -13.58
N ASP A 244 15.36 0.62 -14.80
CA ASP A 244 14.46 0.41 -15.94
C ASP A 244 13.42 -0.67 -15.65
N ARG A 245 13.83 -1.76 -14.99
CA ARG A 245 12.91 -2.83 -14.58
C ARG A 245 11.93 -2.36 -13.50
N LEU A 246 12.39 -1.58 -12.53
CA LEU A 246 11.48 -1.03 -11.51
C LEU A 246 10.45 -0.06 -12.12
N GLN A 247 10.86 0.80 -13.05
CA GLN A 247 9.93 1.66 -13.80
C GLN A 247 8.92 0.83 -14.61
N ALA A 248 9.39 -0.22 -15.28
CA ALA A 248 8.50 -1.14 -15.99
C ALA A 248 7.51 -1.84 -15.04
N LEU A 249 7.94 -2.22 -13.82
CA LEU A 249 7.06 -2.79 -12.80
C LEU A 249 5.97 -1.80 -12.37
N MET A 250 6.36 -0.56 -12.10
CA MET A 250 5.42 0.51 -11.73
C MET A 250 4.37 0.72 -12.82
N THR A 251 4.80 0.81 -14.07
CA THR A 251 3.91 0.98 -15.23
C THR A 251 2.94 -0.20 -15.36
N ARG A 252 3.41 -1.44 -15.22
CA ARG A 252 2.56 -2.64 -15.31
C ARG A 252 1.55 -2.75 -14.18
N LEU A 253 1.90 -2.26 -12.99
CA LEU A 253 0.99 -2.22 -11.85
C LEU A 253 0.11 -0.95 -11.84
N GLY A 254 0.35 0.01 -12.75
CA GLY A 254 -0.37 1.29 -12.82
C GLY A 254 -0.16 2.17 -11.59
N LEU A 255 1.05 2.15 -11.03
CA LEU A 255 1.39 2.87 -9.81
C LEU A 255 2.34 4.04 -10.12
N ALA A 256 2.03 5.23 -9.59
CA ALA A 256 2.89 6.40 -9.66
C ALA A 256 3.83 6.52 -8.44
N TYR A 257 3.47 5.87 -7.33
CA TYR A 257 4.25 5.87 -6.11
C TYR A 257 4.32 4.47 -5.50
N ALA A 258 5.50 4.06 -5.09
CA ALA A 258 5.69 2.87 -4.24
C ALA A 258 7.05 2.90 -3.53
N THR A 259 7.16 2.10 -2.47
CA THR A 259 8.47 1.69 -1.97
C THR A 259 8.69 0.24 -2.31
N VAL A 260 9.93 -0.09 -2.70
CA VAL A 260 10.33 -1.44 -3.11
C VAL A 260 11.48 -1.90 -2.21
N ASP A 261 11.40 -3.14 -1.77
CA ASP A 261 12.46 -3.79 -1.01
C ASP A 261 13.21 -4.76 -1.91
N LEU A 262 14.52 -4.52 -2.04
CA LEU A 262 15.44 -5.39 -2.77
C LEU A 262 16.46 -5.98 -1.79
N ARG A 263 16.88 -7.21 -2.01
CA ARG A 263 18.01 -7.84 -1.30
C ARG A 263 19.17 -8.00 -2.28
N ILE A 264 20.37 -7.65 -1.86
CA ILE A 264 21.60 -7.96 -2.60
C ILE A 264 22.15 -9.29 -2.09
N ASP A 265 22.27 -10.27 -2.98
CA ASP A 265 22.79 -11.59 -2.63
C ASP A 265 24.32 -11.61 -2.49
N GLY A 266 24.89 -12.80 -2.21
CA GLY A 266 26.34 -12.97 -2.07
C GLY A 266 27.14 -12.78 -3.36
N GLU A 267 26.49 -12.75 -4.51
CA GLU A 267 27.10 -12.54 -5.85
C GLU A 267 26.97 -11.07 -6.29
N GLY A 268 26.21 -10.26 -5.55
CA GLY A 268 25.98 -8.85 -5.84
C GLY A 268 24.73 -8.59 -6.68
N ASP A 269 23.90 -9.61 -6.91
CA ASP A 269 22.69 -9.52 -7.68
C ASP A 269 21.51 -9.00 -6.84
N TYR A 270 20.63 -8.22 -7.48
CA TYR A 270 19.45 -7.65 -6.85
C TYR A 270 18.25 -8.59 -6.98
N LEU A 271 17.69 -8.99 -5.85
CA LEU A 271 16.45 -9.78 -5.78
C LEU A 271 15.31 -8.92 -5.29
N PHE A 272 14.21 -8.92 -6.02
CA PHE A 272 12.97 -8.25 -5.65
C PHE A 272 12.26 -9.02 -4.53
N LEU A 273 11.97 -8.38 -3.41
CA LEU A 273 11.29 -8.98 -2.27
C LEU A 273 9.81 -8.62 -2.23
N GLU A 274 9.50 -7.33 -2.26
CA GLU A 274 8.11 -6.82 -2.26
C GLU A 274 8.05 -5.35 -2.70
N LEU A 275 6.86 -4.92 -3.08
CA LEU A 275 6.51 -3.54 -3.37
C LEU A 275 5.37 -3.11 -2.44
N ASN A 276 5.46 -1.91 -1.87
CA ASN A 276 4.42 -1.34 -1.03
C ASN A 276 3.93 -0.02 -1.65
N PRO A 277 2.70 0.01 -2.22
CA PRO A 277 2.15 1.21 -2.85
C PRO A 277 1.78 2.32 -1.84
N GLN A 278 1.80 2.02 -0.55
CA GLN A 278 1.59 2.97 0.55
C GLN A 278 2.81 3.05 1.47
N GLY A 279 3.99 2.74 0.96
CA GLY A 279 5.21 2.61 1.72
C GLY A 279 5.59 3.87 2.50
N GLN A 280 6.34 3.70 3.56
CA GLN A 280 6.91 4.80 4.35
C GLN A 280 8.27 5.18 3.79
N PHE A 281 8.56 6.48 3.66
CA PHE A 281 9.82 7.00 3.12
C PHE A 281 10.52 8.02 4.03
N LEU A 282 9.82 8.69 4.94
CA LEU A 282 10.41 9.79 5.72
C LEU A 282 11.64 9.39 6.53
N TYR A 283 11.66 8.17 7.07
CA TYR A 283 12.83 7.70 7.82
C TYR A 283 14.06 7.54 6.91
N VAL A 284 13.85 7.17 5.63
CA VAL A 284 14.92 7.12 4.62
C VAL A 284 15.40 8.53 4.32
N GLU A 285 14.49 9.45 4.01
CA GLU A 285 14.80 10.85 3.75
C GLU A 285 15.56 11.49 4.89
N ILE A 286 15.11 11.31 6.15
CA ILE A 286 15.77 11.86 7.35
C ILE A 286 17.19 11.32 7.51
N LYS A 287 17.42 10.03 7.25
CA LYS A 287 18.72 9.38 7.44
C LYS A 287 19.71 9.64 6.30
N THR A 288 19.21 9.92 5.08
CA THR A 288 20.04 10.02 3.87
C THR A 288 20.09 11.42 3.27
N GLY A 289 19.13 12.29 3.58
CA GLY A 289 18.98 13.59 2.93
C GLY A 289 18.39 13.54 1.52
N LEU A 290 17.93 12.38 1.04
CA LEU A 290 17.29 12.24 -0.27
C LEU A 290 15.99 13.07 -0.34
N PRO A 291 15.75 13.86 -1.41
CA PRO A 291 14.65 14.83 -1.47
C PRO A 291 13.31 14.19 -1.87
N ILE A 292 12.89 13.12 -1.17
CA ILE A 292 11.69 12.33 -1.53
C ILE A 292 10.41 13.14 -1.33
N THR A 293 10.33 13.92 -0.25
CA THR A 293 9.19 14.81 0.02
C THR A 293 9.00 15.84 -1.08
N GLU A 294 10.11 16.43 -1.57
CA GLU A 294 10.08 17.43 -2.64
C GLU A 294 9.61 16.78 -3.96
N ALA A 295 10.12 15.60 -4.30
CA ALA A 295 9.68 14.85 -5.47
C ALA A 295 8.18 14.48 -5.39
N MET A 296 7.68 14.09 -4.20
CA MET A 296 6.26 13.82 -4.02
C MET A 296 5.41 15.08 -4.22
N ALA A 297 5.86 16.23 -3.73
CA ALA A 297 5.17 17.50 -3.97
C ALA A 297 5.19 17.88 -5.46
N ASP A 298 6.32 17.67 -6.16
CA ASP A 298 6.45 17.90 -7.60
C ASP A 298 5.52 16.98 -8.39
N LEU A 299 5.47 15.70 -8.04
CA LEU A 299 4.54 14.74 -8.64
C LEU A 299 3.09 15.21 -8.49
N LEU A 300 2.67 15.68 -7.32
CA LEU A 300 1.31 16.15 -7.07
C LEU A 300 0.96 17.50 -7.73
N ILE A 301 1.96 18.31 -8.07
CA ILE A 301 1.80 19.59 -8.76
C ILE A 301 1.90 19.42 -10.28
N GLY A 302 2.80 18.58 -10.74
CA GLY A 302 3.20 18.42 -12.15
C GLY A 302 2.21 17.68 -13.05
N GLU A 303 1.06 17.41 -12.54
CA GLU A 303 0.06 16.51 -13.04
C GLU A 303 -0.71 16.94 -14.28
N ASP A 304 -0.28 17.98 -14.98
CA ASP A 304 -0.83 18.34 -16.28
C ASP A 304 -0.36 17.40 -17.42
N SER A 305 0.40 16.35 -17.12
CA SER A 305 0.79 15.41 -18.16
C SER A 305 -0.40 14.51 -18.53
N GLU A 306 -0.87 14.64 -19.74
CA GLU A 306 -1.92 13.83 -20.40
C GLU A 306 -1.68 12.32 -20.26
N ALA A 307 -0.40 11.92 -20.07
CA ALA A 307 0.03 10.55 -19.84
C ALA A 307 -0.49 9.97 -18.51
N HIS A 308 -0.55 10.75 -17.43
CA HIS A 308 -1.10 10.30 -16.15
C HIS A 308 -2.62 10.16 -16.19
N ARG A 309 -3.32 11.08 -16.87
CA ARG A 309 -4.78 11.01 -17.03
C ARG A 309 -5.23 9.82 -17.88
N SER A 310 -4.44 9.39 -18.85
CA SER A 310 -4.77 8.25 -19.70
C SER A 310 -4.51 6.90 -19.03
N ALA A 311 -3.55 6.81 -18.11
CA ALA A 311 -3.23 5.59 -17.37
C ALA A 311 -4.28 5.25 -16.29
N HIS A 312 -5.05 6.25 -15.83
CA HIS A 312 -6.02 6.12 -14.75
C HIS A 312 -7.49 6.11 -15.21
N ARG A 313 -7.76 6.02 -16.51
CA ARG A 313 -9.12 5.71 -16.94
C ARG A 313 -9.45 4.27 -16.54
N MET A 314 -10.49 4.12 -15.72
CA MET A 314 -11.08 2.82 -15.48
C MET A 314 -11.17 2.07 -16.81
N PRO A 315 -10.76 0.78 -16.88
CA PRO A 315 -11.09 -0.03 -18.05
C PRO A 315 -12.61 0.08 -18.29
N ALA A 316 -13.00 0.28 -19.54
CA ALA A 316 -14.42 0.45 -19.90
C ALA A 316 -15.31 -0.71 -19.40
N ASP A 317 -14.70 -1.85 -19.07
CA ASP A 317 -15.32 -3.00 -18.41
C ASP A 317 -14.46 -3.41 -17.20
N PRO A 318 -14.88 -3.10 -15.95
CA PRO A 318 -14.27 -3.71 -14.78
C PRO A 318 -14.45 -5.23 -14.88
N PRO A 319 -13.42 -6.04 -14.53
CA PRO A 319 -13.56 -7.49 -14.57
C PRO A 319 -14.78 -7.91 -13.75
N ALA A 320 -15.74 -8.55 -14.37
CA ALA A 320 -17.00 -8.99 -13.73
C ALA A 320 -16.78 -9.84 -12.45
N ALA A 321 -15.61 -10.43 -12.30
CA ALA A 321 -15.18 -11.16 -11.10
C ALA A 321 -15.03 -10.27 -9.84
N LEU A 322 -14.81 -8.95 -9.98
CA LEU A 322 -14.72 -8.04 -8.85
C LEU A 322 -16.09 -7.54 -8.36
N LEU A 323 -17.13 -7.69 -9.19
CA LEU A 323 -18.52 -7.33 -8.85
C LEU A 323 -19.33 -8.49 -8.25
N ALA A 324 -18.80 -9.71 -8.29
CA ALA A 324 -19.43 -10.86 -7.65
C ALA A 324 -19.10 -10.86 -6.14
N ALA A 325 -19.81 -10.05 -5.37
CA ALA A 325 -19.92 -10.31 -3.94
C ALA A 325 -20.42 -11.76 -3.76
N PRO A 326 -19.80 -12.57 -2.87
CA PRO A 326 -20.34 -13.87 -2.54
C PRO A 326 -21.80 -13.66 -2.11
N ARG A 327 -22.72 -14.43 -2.70
CA ARG A 327 -24.12 -14.43 -2.29
C ARG A 327 -24.20 -14.99 -0.88
N GLY A 328 -23.95 -14.11 0.10
CA GLY A 328 -24.24 -14.40 1.49
C GLY A 328 -25.74 -14.51 1.65
N ASP A 329 -26.17 -15.42 2.50
CA ASP A 329 -27.55 -15.60 2.92
C ASP A 329 -28.13 -14.25 3.37
N THR A 330 -29.02 -13.69 2.57
CA THR A 330 -29.68 -12.39 2.81
C THR A 330 -30.74 -12.44 3.91
N SER A 331 -30.99 -13.61 4.51
CA SER A 331 -32.03 -13.79 5.54
C SER A 331 -31.70 -13.13 6.90
N ARG A 332 -30.48 -12.59 7.09
CA ARG A 332 -30.04 -11.93 8.32
C ARG A 332 -30.09 -10.39 8.32
N TRP A 333 -30.60 -9.78 7.26
CA TRP A 333 -30.64 -8.31 7.12
C TRP A 333 -31.87 -7.66 7.77
N SER A 334 -32.23 -8.07 8.99
CA SER A 334 -33.30 -7.38 9.75
C SER A 334 -32.82 -6.19 10.59
N ALA A 335 -31.50 -5.91 10.62
CA ALA A 335 -30.93 -4.85 11.45
C ALA A 335 -30.93 -3.46 10.78
N GLY A 336 -31.09 -3.36 9.45
CA GLY A 336 -31.13 -2.09 8.73
C GLY A 336 -32.33 -1.18 9.05
N SER A 337 -33.33 -1.67 9.78
CA SER A 337 -34.53 -0.89 10.15
C SER A 337 -34.33 0.04 11.34
N ARG A 338 -33.23 -0.03 12.09
CA ARG A 338 -33.01 0.82 13.28
C ARG A 338 -32.23 2.10 12.99
N LEU A 339 -31.51 2.18 11.88
CA LEU A 339 -30.81 3.41 11.47
C LEU A 339 -31.61 4.25 10.47
N ALA A 340 -32.74 3.73 9.96
CA ALA A 340 -33.63 4.44 9.04
C ALA A 340 -34.91 4.96 9.70
N SER A 341 -35.08 4.83 11.00
CA SER A 341 -36.10 5.44 11.84
C SER A 341 -35.43 6.42 12.80
#